data_02d51359f5c7b2935f95ffdfb00378dc
#
_entry.id   02d51359f5c7b2935f95ffdfb00378dc
#
_cell.length_a   1.000
_cell.length_b   1.000
_cell.length_c   1.000
_cell.angle_alpha   90.00
_cell.angle_beta   90.00
_cell.angle_gamma   90.00
#
_symmetry.space_group_name_H-M   'P 1'
#
loop_
_entity.id
_entity.type
_entity.pdbx_description
1 polymer ?
#
loop_
_entity_poly.entity_id
_entity_poly.type
_entity_poly.pdbx_seq_one_letter_code
_entity_poly.pdbx_strand_id
1 'polypeptide(L)'
;DLLTPDDMVVVDLNGNKVEGKYNPSSDTATHVELYKAFPNIGGVVHTHSSWATSWAQAGRAIPCYGTTHADYIYGEVPCARCLEGKEFEEYEKNTGLLIVDLFKDKDYEAVPAVLCKNHGPFAWGKDAHEAVHNAVVLEEVAKMASRCELINPQVKPAPQDLQDKHYFRKHGANAYYGQGNK
;
A
#
# COMPACT_ATOMS: atom_id res chain seq x y z
N ASP A 1 14.32 -15.84 2.67
CA ASP A 1 14.38 -15.81 4.13
C ASP A 1 15.81 -15.76 4.70
N LEU A 2 16.84 -15.78 3.83
CA LEU A 2 18.24 -15.74 4.22
C LEU A 2 19.04 -14.63 3.51
N LEU A 3 18.33 -13.65 2.90
CA LEU A 3 18.98 -12.53 2.23
C LEU A 3 19.62 -11.60 3.26
N THR A 4 20.80 -11.11 2.91
CA THR A 4 21.56 -10.12 3.66
C THR A 4 21.62 -8.81 2.87
N PRO A 5 22.06 -7.69 3.46
CA PRO A 5 22.25 -6.44 2.71
C PRO A 5 23.16 -6.60 1.48
N ASP A 6 24.17 -7.51 1.54
CA ASP A 6 25.08 -7.79 0.42
C ASP A 6 24.42 -8.53 -0.74
N ASP A 7 23.21 -9.02 -0.56
CA ASP A 7 22.41 -9.71 -1.58
C ASP A 7 21.49 -8.76 -2.35
N MET A 8 21.43 -7.50 -1.92
CA MET A 8 20.58 -6.50 -2.53
C MET A 8 21.07 -6.15 -3.95
N VAL A 9 20.12 -5.80 -4.80
CA VAL A 9 20.38 -5.41 -6.20
C VAL A 9 19.96 -3.96 -6.38
N VAL A 10 20.82 -3.17 -7.00
CA VAL A 10 20.52 -1.77 -7.35
C VAL A 10 20.12 -1.69 -8.81
N VAL A 11 18.99 -1.04 -9.07
CA VAL A 11 18.48 -0.74 -10.41
C VAL A 11 18.29 0.77 -10.56
N ASP A 12 18.44 1.26 -11.79
CA ASP A 12 18.11 2.65 -12.12
C ASP A 12 16.58 2.81 -12.34
N LEU A 13 16.12 4.05 -12.54
CA LEU A 13 14.71 4.33 -12.84
C LEU A 13 14.24 3.86 -14.22
N ASN A 14 15.13 3.28 -15.03
CA ASN A 14 14.77 2.60 -16.27
C ASN A 14 14.66 1.08 -16.10
N GLY A 15 14.92 0.59 -14.86
CA GLY A 15 14.91 -0.83 -14.53
C GLY A 15 16.22 -1.56 -14.88
N ASN A 16 17.27 -0.85 -15.30
CA ASN A 16 18.56 -1.47 -15.59
C ASN A 16 19.31 -1.79 -14.30
N LYS A 17 19.85 -3.00 -14.21
CA LYS A 17 20.70 -3.38 -13.09
C LYS A 17 22.00 -2.58 -13.10
N VAL A 18 22.29 -1.88 -12.01
CA VAL A 18 23.49 -1.06 -11.81
C VAL A 18 24.50 -1.77 -10.93
N GLU A 19 24.00 -2.49 -9.87
CA GLU A 19 24.85 -3.16 -8.88
C GLU A 19 24.16 -4.42 -8.36
N GLY A 20 24.94 -5.34 -7.80
CA GLY A 20 24.47 -6.58 -7.19
C GLY A 20 24.72 -7.82 -8.03
N LYS A 21 24.86 -8.96 -7.37
CA LYS A 21 25.19 -10.25 -8.01
C LYS A 21 23.96 -10.99 -8.57
N TYR A 22 22.79 -10.76 -7.97
CA TYR A 22 21.55 -11.43 -8.37
C TYR A 22 20.78 -10.67 -9.46
N ASN A 23 19.72 -11.26 -9.95
CA ASN A 23 18.74 -10.56 -10.76
C ASN A 23 17.76 -9.82 -9.88
N PRO A 24 17.27 -8.63 -10.26
CA PRO A 24 16.19 -7.95 -9.56
C PRO A 24 14.90 -8.78 -9.61
N SER A 25 13.97 -8.50 -8.68
CA SER A 25 12.63 -9.09 -8.68
C SER A 25 11.90 -8.81 -10.01
N SER A 26 11.01 -9.70 -10.42
CA SER A 26 10.08 -9.46 -11.53
C SER A 26 9.23 -8.21 -11.29
N ASP A 27 8.84 -7.95 -10.03
CA ASP A 27 8.04 -6.77 -9.65
C ASP A 27 8.81 -5.43 -9.71
N THR A 28 10.10 -5.44 -10.04
CA THR A 28 10.91 -4.23 -10.14
C THR A 28 10.25 -3.15 -11.02
N ALA A 29 9.64 -3.53 -12.15
CA ALA A 29 8.98 -2.58 -13.03
C ALA A 29 7.79 -1.89 -12.35
N THR A 30 7.00 -2.60 -11.54
CA THR A 30 5.93 -2.01 -10.72
C THR A 30 6.50 -0.97 -9.75
N HIS A 31 7.54 -1.33 -9.00
CA HIS A 31 8.18 -0.42 -8.05
C HIS A 31 8.74 0.83 -8.72
N VAL A 32 9.38 0.68 -9.89
CA VAL A 32 9.94 1.79 -10.66
C VAL A 32 8.86 2.79 -11.07
N GLU A 33 7.70 2.32 -11.55
CA GLU A 33 6.59 3.21 -11.93
C GLU A 33 6.03 3.98 -10.70
N LEU A 34 5.97 3.35 -9.52
CA LEU A 34 5.56 4.03 -8.29
C LEU A 34 6.59 5.10 -7.85
N TYR A 35 7.89 4.80 -7.87
CA TYR A 35 8.94 5.79 -7.54
C TYR A 35 8.96 6.97 -8.51
N LYS A 36 8.63 6.75 -9.80
CA LYS A 36 8.51 7.84 -10.78
C LYS A 36 7.31 8.75 -10.51
N ALA A 37 6.19 8.15 -10.13
CA ALA A 37 4.91 8.86 -10.00
C ALA A 37 4.68 9.51 -8.63
N PHE A 38 5.26 8.96 -7.57
CA PHE A 38 5.08 9.38 -6.19
C PHE A 38 6.40 9.96 -5.63
N PRO A 39 6.70 11.24 -5.85
CA PRO A 39 8.03 11.80 -5.58
C PRO A 39 8.42 11.82 -4.10
N ASN A 40 7.46 11.71 -3.18
CA ASN A 40 7.72 11.79 -1.73
C ASN A 40 7.89 10.40 -1.07
N ILE A 41 7.84 9.31 -1.83
CA ILE A 41 8.09 7.99 -1.28
C ILE A 41 9.57 7.60 -1.38
N GLY A 42 10.07 6.91 -0.36
CA GLY A 42 11.45 6.37 -0.32
C GLY A 42 11.48 4.86 -0.04
N GLY A 43 10.32 4.22 0.04
CA GLY A 43 10.18 2.77 0.18
C GLY A 43 8.87 2.26 -0.41
N VAL A 44 8.92 1.07 -1.04
CA VAL A 44 7.75 0.32 -1.52
C VAL A 44 7.90 -1.12 -1.10
N VAL A 45 6.83 -1.70 -0.56
CA VAL A 45 6.74 -3.11 -0.16
C VAL A 45 5.61 -3.78 -0.92
N HIS A 46 5.90 -4.90 -1.55
CA HIS A 46 4.92 -5.82 -2.09
C HIS A 46 4.95 -7.13 -1.32
N THR A 47 3.79 -7.66 -0.98
CA THR A 47 3.66 -8.94 -0.29
C THR A 47 2.45 -9.72 -0.81
N HIS A 48 2.41 -11.02 -0.47
CA HIS A 48 1.19 -11.83 -0.55
C HIS A 48 0.73 -12.20 0.86
N SER A 49 0.65 -11.20 1.75
CA SER A 49 0.19 -11.37 3.12
C SER A 49 -1.28 -11.83 3.14
N SER A 50 -1.61 -12.73 4.07
CA SER A 50 -2.82 -13.55 3.97
C SER A 50 -4.13 -12.76 3.92
N TRP A 51 -4.28 -11.73 4.76
CA TRP A 51 -5.53 -11.00 4.87
C TRP A 51 -5.69 -9.96 3.77
N ALA A 52 -4.66 -9.14 3.53
CA ALA A 52 -4.70 -8.14 2.47
C ALA A 52 -4.82 -8.78 1.08
N THR A 53 -4.11 -9.90 0.84
CA THR A 53 -4.23 -10.65 -0.41
C THR A 53 -5.64 -11.27 -0.57
N SER A 54 -6.27 -11.72 0.51
CA SER A 54 -7.65 -12.21 0.44
C SER A 54 -8.63 -11.12 -0.01
N TRP A 55 -8.49 -9.89 0.48
CA TRP A 55 -9.27 -8.75 0.01
C TRP A 55 -8.98 -8.41 -1.46
N ALA A 56 -7.70 -8.44 -1.86
CA ALA A 56 -7.31 -8.25 -3.25
C ALA A 56 -7.93 -9.31 -4.17
N GLN A 57 -7.89 -10.59 -3.79
CA GLN A 57 -8.49 -11.68 -4.57
C GLN A 57 -10.02 -11.57 -4.63
N ALA A 58 -10.65 -11.09 -3.55
CA ALA A 58 -12.08 -10.79 -3.55
C ALA A 58 -12.44 -9.56 -4.41
N GLY A 59 -11.45 -8.76 -4.83
CA GLY A 59 -11.64 -7.57 -5.65
C GLY A 59 -12.37 -6.45 -4.92
N ARG A 60 -12.14 -6.31 -3.61
CA ARG A 60 -12.80 -5.34 -2.74
C ARG A 60 -11.79 -4.43 -2.06
N ALA A 61 -12.12 -3.14 -1.98
CA ALA A 61 -11.45 -2.19 -1.08
C ALA A 61 -11.64 -2.61 0.39
N ILE A 62 -10.70 -2.25 1.27
CA ILE A 62 -10.82 -2.45 2.72
C ILE A 62 -11.44 -1.20 3.33
N PRO A 63 -12.68 -1.25 3.82
CA PRO A 63 -13.32 -0.09 4.43
C PRO A 63 -12.69 0.28 5.77
N CYS A 64 -12.68 1.57 6.09
CA CYS A 64 -12.26 2.03 7.41
C CYS A 64 -13.38 1.79 8.42
N TYR A 65 -13.34 0.68 9.14
CA TYR A 65 -14.35 0.34 10.15
C TYR A 65 -14.07 0.92 11.53
N GLY A 66 -12.87 1.42 11.79
CA GLY A 66 -12.56 1.90 13.13
C GLY A 66 -11.28 2.73 13.24
N THR A 67 -11.03 3.14 14.45
CA THR A 67 -9.99 4.11 14.79
C THR A 67 -8.57 3.61 14.54
N THR A 68 -8.33 2.31 14.69
CA THR A 68 -7.00 1.71 14.36
C THR A 68 -6.65 1.91 12.90
N HIS A 69 -7.61 1.69 11.98
CA HIS A 69 -7.42 1.96 10.56
C HIS A 69 -7.23 3.47 10.33
N ALA A 70 -8.14 4.30 10.86
CA ALA A 70 -8.12 5.75 10.67
C ALA A 70 -6.87 6.45 11.22
N ASP A 71 -6.21 5.86 12.21
CA ASP A 71 -4.96 6.40 12.77
C ASP A 71 -3.77 6.36 11.79
N TYR A 72 -3.84 5.54 10.74
CA TYR A 72 -2.74 5.31 9.80
C TYR A 72 -3.11 5.55 8.33
N ILE A 73 -4.37 5.30 7.96
CA ILE A 73 -4.83 5.35 6.57
C ILE A 73 -6.12 6.18 6.53
N TYR A 74 -6.14 7.20 5.68
CA TYR A 74 -7.29 8.09 5.55
C TYR A 74 -8.32 7.54 4.58
N GLY A 75 -9.44 7.07 5.12
CA GLY A 75 -10.49 6.44 4.33
C GLY A 75 -10.24 4.95 4.06
N GLU A 76 -10.73 4.45 2.94
CA GLU A 76 -10.56 3.05 2.57
C GLU A 76 -9.20 2.77 1.91
N VAL A 77 -8.69 1.55 2.03
CA VAL A 77 -7.62 1.07 1.16
C VAL A 77 -8.23 0.65 -0.17
N PRO A 78 -7.90 1.32 -1.28
CA PRO A 78 -8.53 1.02 -2.56
C PRO A 78 -8.07 -0.31 -3.16
N CYS A 79 -8.92 -0.90 -4.00
CA CYS A 79 -8.59 -2.08 -4.79
C CYS A 79 -8.59 -1.70 -6.28
N ALA A 80 -7.43 -1.77 -6.93
CA ALA A 80 -7.29 -1.60 -8.36
C ALA A 80 -8.01 -2.75 -9.10
N ARG A 81 -8.53 -2.47 -10.30
CA ARG A 81 -9.11 -3.49 -11.17
C ARG A 81 -8.10 -4.56 -11.58
N CYS A 82 -8.55 -5.63 -12.17
CA CYS A 82 -7.66 -6.55 -12.86
C CYS A 82 -7.12 -5.92 -14.14
N LEU A 83 -5.90 -6.29 -14.55
CA LEU A 83 -5.39 -6.01 -15.89
C LEU A 83 -6.20 -6.78 -16.94
N GLU A 84 -6.25 -6.27 -18.17
CA GLU A 84 -7.06 -6.83 -19.25
C GLU A 84 -6.27 -6.88 -20.58
N GLY A 85 -6.52 -7.93 -21.36
CA GLY A 85 -6.05 -8.04 -22.73
C GLY A 85 -4.53 -7.85 -22.86
N LYS A 86 -4.11 -6.85 -23.63
CA LYS A 86 -2.69 -6.57 -23.91
C LYS A 86 -1.91 -6.02 -22.70
N GLU A 87 -2.60 -5.59 -21.65
CA GLU A 87 -1.91 -5.13 -20.43
C GLU A 87 -1.06 -6.25 -19.79
N PHE A 88 -1.38 -7.52 -20.07
CA PHE A 88 -0.60 -8.66 -19.61
C PHE A 88 0.75 -8.82 -20.35
N GLU A 89 0.98 -8.17 -21.46
CA GLU A 89 2.25 -8.26 -22.21
C GLU A 89 3.42 -7.59 -21.44
N GLU A 90 3.13 -6.52 -20.68
CA GLU A 90 4.06 -5.87 -19.74
C GLU A 90 3.45 -5.83 -18.34
N TYR A 91 3.16 -7.02 -17.80
CA TYR A 91 2.34 -7.24 -16.60
C TYR A 91 2.74 -6.36 -15.42
N GLU A 92 4.01 -6.41 -15.01
CA GLU A 92 4.48 -5.71 -13.82
C GLU A 92 4.49 -4.18 -14.02
N LYS A 93 4.91 -3.72 -15.19
CA LYS A 93 4.87 -2.30 -15.53
C LYS A 93 3.42 -1.78 -15.56
N ASN A 94 2.53 -2.52 -16.21
CA ASN A 94 1.13 -2.13 -16.31
C ASN A 94 0.41 -2.20 -14.96
N THR A 95 0.84 -3.09 -14.06
CA THR A 95 0.40 -3.07 -12.65
C THR A 95 0.78 -1.74 -11.98
N GLY A 96 2.02 -1.29 -12.14
CA GLY A 96 2.47 0.00 -11.62
C GLY A 96 1.68 1.18 -12.20
N LEU A 97 1.51 1.22 -13.51
CA LEU A 97 0.74 2.26 -14.19
C LEU A 97 -0.74 2.27 -13.76
N LEU A 98 -1.33 1.10 -13.54
CA LEU A 98 -2.69 0.97 -13.04
C LEU A 98 -2.85 1.53 -11.62
N ILE A 99 -1.86 1.28 -10.74
CA ILE A 99 -1.83 1.87 -9.40
C ILE A 99 -1.72 3.40 -9.50
N VAL A 100 -0.82 3.92 -10.32
CA VAL A 100 -0.64 5.36 -10.55
C VAL A 100 -1.94 6.00 -11.05
N ASP A 101 -2.61 5.36 -12.00
CA ASP A 101 -3.89 5.84 -12.53
C ASP A 101 -4.98 5.92 -11.47
N LEU A 102 -5.08 4.90 -10.61
CA LEU A 102 -6.02 4.86 -9.49
C LEU A 102 -5.80 6.00 -8.48
N PHE A 103 -4.56 6.47 -8.34
CA PHE A 103 -4.18 7.52 -7.39
C PHE A 103 -4.13 8.94 -7.99
N LYS A 104 -4.53 9.15 -9.24
CA LYS A 104 -4.55 10.50 -9.85
C LYS A 104 -5.34 11.53 -9.05
N ASP A 105 -6.46 11.10 -8.45
CA ASP A 105 -7.35 11.95 -7.67
C ASP A 105 -7.35 11.58 -6.17
N LYS A 106 -6.32 10.85 -5.71
CA LYS A 106 -6.16 10.41 -4.33
C LYS A 106 -4.83 10.87 -3.77
N ASP A 107 -4.82 11.17 -2.48
CA ASP A 107 -3.60 11.48 -1.75
C ASP A 107 -2.88 10.17 -1.38
N TYR A 108 -1.81 9.85 -2.12
CA TYR A 108 -1.02 8.65 -1.87
C TYR A 108 -0.21 8.70 -0.55
N GLU A 109 -0.02 9.87 0.05
CA GLU A 109 0.62 10.00 1.35
C GLU A 109 -0.39 9.71 2.48
N ALA A 110 -1.64 10.13 2.29
CA ALA A 110 -2.72 9.84 3.24
C ALA A 110 -3.23 8.39 3.15
N VAL A 111 -3.10 7.75 1.99
CA VAL A 111 -3.49 6.36 1.74
C VAL A 111 -2.26 5.60 1.20
N PRO A 112 -1.31 5.23 2.07
CA PRO A 112 -0.02 4.66 1.64
C PRO A 112 -0.09 3.18 1.27
N ALA A 113 -1.19 2.73 0.71
CA ALA A 113 -1.39 1.32 0.33
C ALA A 113 -2.48 1.15 -0.74
N VAL A 114 -2.39 0.04 -1.47
CA VAL A 114 -3.34 -0.37 -2.50
C VAL A 114 -3.44 -1.89 -2.57
N LEU A 115 -4.59 -2.40 -2.96
CA LEU A 115 -4.76 -3.79 -3.37
C LEU A 115 -4.81 -3.87 -4.89
N CYS A 116 -4.14 -4.84 -5.48
CA CYS A 116 -4.26 -5.19 -6.89
C CYS A 116 -5.15 -6.43 -7.00
N LYS A 117 -6.31 -6.30 -7.68
CA LYS A 117 -7.29 -7.39 -7.81
C LYS A 117 -6.64 -8.65 -8.38
N ASN A 118 -6.95 -9.79 -7.75
CA ASN A 118 -6.44 -11.13 -8.05
C ASN A 118 -4.92 -11.30 -7.82
N HIS A 119 -4.24 -10.32 -7.21
CA HIS A 119 -2.81 -10.38 -6.97
C HIS A 119 -2.49 -10.21 -5.48
N GLY A 120 -2.26 -8.99 -5.03
CA GLY A 120 -1.87 -8.72 -3.65
C GLY A 120 -1.73 -7.23 -3.38
N PRO A 121 -1.29 -6.87 -2.16
CA PRO A 121 -1.11 -5.49 -1.74
C PRO A 121 0.25 -4.92 -2.15
N PHE A 122 0.27 -3.60 -2.37
CA PHE A 122 1.45 -2.75 -2.32
C PHE A 122 1.27 -1.71 -1.22
N ALA A 123 2.33 -1.41 -0.50
CA ALA A 123 2.38 -0.35 0.50
C ALA A 123 3.66 0.46 0.33
N TRP A 124 3.63 1.73 0.69
CA TRP A 124 4.78 2.63 0.56
C TRP A 124 4.91 3.56 1.74
N GLY A 125 6.01 4.30 1.80
CA GLY A 125 6.30 5.29 2.81
C GLY A 125 7.47 6.16 2.41
N LYS A 126 7.77 7.19 3.21
CA LYS A 126 8.88 8.13 2.97
C LYS A 126 10.27 7.45 2.99
N ASP A 127 10.35 6.26 3.58
CA ASP A 127 11.54 5.41 3.64
C ASP A 127 11.16 3.93 3.72
N ALA A 128 12.15 3.05 3.64
CA ALA A 128 11.94 1.61 3.69
C ALA A 128 11.31 1.15 5.03
N HIS A 129 11.66 1.78 6.14
CA HIS A 129 11.11 1.45 7.45
C HIS A 129 9.61 1.76 7.53
N GLU A 130 9.20 2.94 7.07
CA GLU A 130 7.79 3.33 7.05
C GLU A 130 6.98 2.49 6.05
N ALA A 131 7.54 2.13 4.89
CA ALA A 131 6.89 1.24 3.93
C ALA A 131 6.60 -0.14 4.54
N VAL A 132 7.57 -0.72 5.26
CA VAL A 132 7.37 -1.99 5.99
C VAL A 132 6.34 -1.82 7.10
N HIS A 133 6.39 -0.75 7.88
CA HIS A 133 5.40 -0.44 8.90
C HIS A 133 3.98 -0.37 8.31
N ASN A 134 3.80 0.35 7.20
CA ASN A 134 2.52 0.48 6.52
C ASN A 134 2.01 -0.87 5.96
N ALA A 135 2.91 -1.75 5.49
CA ALA A 135 2.54 -3.10 5.07
C ALA A 135 2.03 -3.96 6.24
N VAL A 136 2.66 -3.85 7.42
CA VAL A 136 2.20 -4.54 8.65
C VAL A 136 0.84 -3.99 9.10
N VAL A 137 0.67 -2.67 9.10
CA VAL A 137 -0.62 -2.03 9.42
C VAL A 137 -1.70 -2.48 8.45
N LEU A 138 -1.41 -2.49 7.15
CA LEU A 138 -2.34 -2.95 6.11
C LEU A 138 -2.84 -4.38 6.39
N GLU A 139 -1.95 -5.30 6.69
CA GLU A 139 -2.32 -6.69 6.99
C GLU A 139 -3.23 -6.79 8.22
N GLU A 140 -2.92 -6.06 9.29
CA GLU A 140 -3.73 -6.08 10.50
C GLU A 140 -5.10 -5.40 10.32
N VAL A 141 -5.20 -4.28 9.58
CA VAL A 141 -6.52 -3.66 9.32
C VAL A 141 -7.36 -4.51 8.37
N ALA A 142 -6.76 -5.19 7.39
CA ALA A 142 -7.43 -6.16 6.52
C ALA A 142 -8.04 -7.30 7.34
N LYS A 143 -7.27 -7.85 8.27
CA LYS A 143 -7.70 -8.90 9.21
C LYS A 143 -8.85 -8.43 10.12
N MET A 144 -8.73 -7.22 10.69
CA MET A 144 -9.80 -6.65 11.52
C MET A 144 -11.08 -6.42 10.70
N ALA A 145 -10.96 -5.86 9.50
CA ALA A 145 -12.11 -5.63 8.62
C ALA A 145 -12.84 -6.93 8.28
N SER A 146 -12.10 -8.00 7.93
CA SER A 146 -12.68 -9.32 7.68
C SER A 146 -13.48 -9.85 8.89
N ARG A 147 -12.93 -9.67 10.09
CA ARG A 147 -13.61 -10.08 11.33
C ARG A 147 -14.84 -9.22 11.64
N CYS A 148 -14.78 -7.92 11.38
CA CYS A 148 -15.95 -7.04 11.53
C CYS A 148 -17.11 -7.51 10.65
N GLU A 149 -16.85 -7.86 9.38
CA GLU A 149 -17.88 -8.36 8.46
C GLU A 149 -18.41 -9.75 8.87
N LEU A 150 -17.57 -10.61 9.43
CA LEU A 150 -18.01 -11.89 9.99
C LEU A 150 -18.89 -11.74 11.23
N ILE A 151 -18.57 -10.80 12.11
CA ILE A 151 -19.33 -10.53 13.35
C ILE A 151 -20.63 -9.80 13.05
N ASN A 152 -20.60 -8.84 12.15
CA ASN A 152 -21.76 -8.06 11.70
C ASN A 152 -21.72 -7.88 10.17
N PRO A 153 -22.40 -8.72 9.38
CA PRO A 153 -22.42 -8.61 7.92
C PRO A 153 -23.01 -7.29 7.37
N GLN A 154 -23.67 -6.51 8.24
CA GLN A 154 -24.24 -5.20 7.89
C GLN A 154 -23.41 -4.04 8.43
N VAL A 155 -22.20 -4.28 8.93
CA VAL A 155 -21.29 -3.23 9.43
C VAL A 155 -21.09 -2.14 8.37
N LYS A 156 -21.09 -0.89 8.82
CA LYS A 156 -20.83 0.28 7.98
C LYS A 156 -19.46 0.87 8.34
N PRO A 157 -18.80 1.53 7.39
CA PRO A 157 -17.59 2.29 7.69
C PRO A 157 -17.82 3.27 8.86
N ALA A 158 -16.76 3.55 9.59
CA ALA A 158 -16.77 4.55 10.65
C ALA A 158 -17.22 5.92 10.10
N PRO A 159 -18.00 6.71 10.84
CA PRO A 159 -18.39 8.05 10.41
C PRO A 159 -17.19 8.90 10.03
N GLN A 160 -17.35 9.78 9.03
CA GLN A 160 -16.24 10.61 8.52
C GLN A 160 -15.61 11.46 9.61
N ASP A 161 -16.41 12.09 10.48
CA ASP A 161 -15.90 12.90 11.60
C ASP A 161 -14.99 12.12 12.55
N LEU A 162 -15.27 10.82 12.74
CA LEU A 162 -14.41 9.96 13.56
C LEU A 162 -13.09 9.63 12.83
N GLN A 163 -13.15 9.37 11.51
CA GLN A 163 -11.97 9.13 10.68
C GLN A 163 -11.08 10.38 10.68
N ASP A 164 -11.64 11.56 10.42
CA ASP A 164 -10.97 12.85 10.42
C ASP A 164 -10.29 13.11 11.77
N LYS A 165 -11.04 12.93 12.86
CA LYS A 165 -10.51 13.13 14.22
C LYS A 165 -9.30 12.27 14.50
N HIS A 166 -9.34 10.99 14.10
CA HIS A 166 -8.25 10.05 14.35
C HIS A 166 -7.06 10.27 13.44
N TYR A 167 -7.30 10.50 12.17
CA TYR A 167 -6.23 10.76 11.21
C TYR A 167 -5.48 12.06 11.53
N PHE A 168 -6.19 13.18 11.58
CA PHE A 168 -5.56 14.50 11.73
C PHE A 168 -4.94 14.77 13.09
N ARG A 169 -5.29 14.02 14.15
CA ARG A 169 -4.58 14.12 15.42
C ARG A 169 -3.12 13.63 15.35
N LYS A 170 -2.80 12.77 14.35
CA LYS A 170 -1.46 12.20 14.14
C LYS A 170 -0.76 12.77 12.92
N HIS A 171 -1.50 13.24 11.93
CA HIS A 171 -1.00 13.67 10.64
C HIS A 171 -1.34 15.14 10.36
N GLY A 172 -0.45 15.82 9.62
CA GLY A 172 -0.64 17.21 9.21
C GLY A 172 -0.13 18.25 10.22
N ALA A 173 -0.33 19.52 9.86
CA ALA A 173 0.26 20.67 10.58
C ALA A 173 -0.24 20.84 12.03
N ASN A 174 -1.42 20.31 12.35
CA ASN A 174 -2.05 20.43 13.67
C ASN A 174 -2.02 19.11 14.46
N ALA A 175 -1.16 18.18 14.10
CA ALA A 175 -1.02 16.91 14.82
C ALA A 175 -0.57 17.17 16.27
N TYR A 176 -1.24 16.52 17.22
CA TYR A 176 -0.98 16.70 18.66
C TYR A 176 -0.78 15.38 19.40
N TYR A 177 -0.99 14.24 18.72
CA TYR A 177 -0.87 12.92 19.31
C TYR A 177 0.41 12.23 18.83
N GLY A 178 1.11 11.63 19.78
CA GLY A 178 2.37 10.92 19.54
C GLY A 178 3.52 11.48 20.36
N GLN A 179 4.62 10.75 20.41
CA GLN A 179 5.85 11.10 21.14
C GLN A 179 6.77 11.99 20.26
N GLY A 180 6.19 12.91 19.49
CA GLY A 180 6.99 13.78 18.63
C GLY A 180 7.99 14.58 19.44
N ASN A 181 9.26 14.48 19.12
CA ASN A 181 10.25 15.47 19.52
C ASN A 181 9.84 16.79 18.86
N LYS A 182 9.33 17.73 19.66
CA LYS A 182 9.15 19.10 19.26
C LYS A 182 10.49 19.81 19.28
#